data_4a797442492a4e6da6760a6083de22b3
#
_entry.id   4a797442492a4e6da6760a6083de22b3
#
_cell.length_a   1.000
_cell.length_b   1.000
_cell.length_c   1.000
_cell.angle_alpha   90.00
_cell.angle_beta   90.00
_cell.angle_gamma   90.00
#
_symmetry.space_group_name_H-M   'P 1'
#
loop_
_entity.id
_entity.type
_entity.pdbx_description
1 polymer ?
#
loop_
_entity_poly.entity_id
_entity_poly.type
_entity_poly.pdbx_seq_one_letter_code
_entity_poly.pdbx_strand_id
1 'polypeptide(L)'
;ERAVKIEGREDYPTNQGGICNLCASGLQMLYGPTRIPHPMKRLGERGANQWVRLSWEEAISMVAEQLGEIRQAGQPETVACLSTRPYGSMPALLKRFMTAYGSPNFMTTPSMMDAYDMTLKRMHGVDGRMGFDLENADYVLSFGSGLIEGWGNTVHMIRINSKWKDTNAVIKQIEPRLSNTAAKADQWIPISPGTEGILALGIAYVIIKESLYDYDFVNNFSAGFDEFRRAVLSGYSPGNVSKQTGVDQSTIVALAREFARARRPIAVCGRGQGTVPGGFGEYVAVHALNALVGNINRPGGAWALPRPEMDGWLEPVLDAPAEAGLAKPRLDGAGSADFPFAEQLFNRVPGALKAGEPYPCQALLVYDANPLYSMPGNGMVREALQQIPFIVSFASHMDETAMMADVILPNLAHLERWEDVPVTEGFHRPMLGLAQPVVDPQFDTLHAGDTILQLAAALGGTVAASLPWENYEACLKEALSPHWAELEDRGYWIDENFTPDDWSLAFPTASGKFDFAVSGADLKTLFAMTAPQGDDGSYNLKLIPYDSVRIANGAVGSPPFLIKIVSDKVLKGKTVLVEVNPETARAAGFGEGDQAVLRTPVG
;
A
#
# COMPACT_ATOMS: atom_id res chain seq x y z
N GLU A 1 19.86 -22.58 -17.24
CA GLU A 1 19.61 -21.56 -18.29
C GLU A 1 19.83 -20.16 -17.73
N ARG A 2 20.00 -19.16 -18.60
CA ARG A 2 20.24 -17.78 -18.20
C ARG A 2 19.16 -16.86 -18.78
N ALA A 3 18.46 -16.12 -17.94
CA ALA A 3 17.55 -15.09 -18.37
C ALA A 3 18.33 -13.92 -18.99
N VAL A 4 17.94 -13.48 -20.18
CA VAL A 4 18.68 -12.45 -20.95
C VAL A 4 17.82 -11.23 -21.30
N LYS A 5 16.49 -11.33 -21.22
CA LYS A 5 15.54 -10.26 -21.53
C LYS A 5 14.23 -10.49 -20.80
N ILE A 6 13.58 -9.40 -20.41
CA ILE A 6 12.21 -9.38 -19.92
C ILE A 6 11.37 -8.58 -20.89
N GLU A 7 10.24 -9.12 -21.33
CA GLU A 7 9.27 -8.49 -22.21
C GLU A 7 7.87 -8.60 -21.62
N GLY A 8 7.00 -7.67 -21.99
CA GLY A 8 5.59 -7.73 -21.62
C GLY A 8 4.86 -8.80 -22.44
N ARG A 9 3.93 -9.50 -21.81
CA ARG A 9 3.04 -10.45 -22.47
C ARG A 9 1.88 -9.72 -23.16
N GLU A 10 1.62 -10.01 -24.43
CA GLU A 10 0.57 -9.33 -25.20
C GLU A 10 -0.83 -9.71 -24.73
N ASP A 11 -1.03 -10.96 -24.28
CA ASP A 11 -2.29 -11.49 -23.79
C ASP A 11 -2.59 -11.17 -22.31
N TYR A 12 -1.63 -10.57 -21.57
CA TYR A 12 -1.87 -10.24 -20.17
C TYR A 12 -2.82 -9.04 -20.03
N PRO A 13 -3.97 -9.17 -19.33
CA PRO A 13 -5.09 -8.23 -19.43
C PRO A 13 -4.75 -6.77 -19.13
N THR A 14 -3.88 -6.52 -18.15
CA THR A 14 -3.55 -5.15 -17.74
C THR A 14 -2.44 -4.52 -18.57
N ASN A 15 -1.46 -5.30 -19.02
CA ASN A 15 -0.24 -4.77 -19.64
C ASN A 15 -0.27 -4.83 -21.16
N GLN A 16 -0.89 -5.89 -21.76
CA GLN A 16 -1.03 -6.11 -23.21
C GLN A 16 0.27 -5.80 -23.99
N GLY A 17 1.35 -6.48 -23.59
CA GLY A 17 2.68 -6.30 -24.20
C GLY A 17 3.50 -5.13 -23.63
N GLY A 18 2.90 -4.23 -22.86
CA GLY A 18 3.60 -3.14 -22.23
C GLY A 18 4.50 -3.59 -21.07
N ILE A 19 5.62 -2.89 -20.86
CA ILE A 19 6.56 -3.12 -19.78
C ILE A 19 7.04 -1.79 -19.20
N CYS A 20 7.09 -1.69 -17.87
CA CYS A 20 7.65 -0.53 -17.19
C CYS A 20 9.17 -0.64 -17.02
N ASN A 21 9.81 0.49 -16.71
CA ASN A 21 11.26 0.56 -16.53
C ASN A 21 11.75 -0.35 -15.39
N LEU A 22 10.98 -0.47 -14.31
CA LEU A 22 11.31 -1.34 -13.18
C LEU A 22 11.35 -2.81 -13.63
N CYS A 23 10.32 -3.27 -14.35
CA CYS A 23 10.28 -4.63 -14.88
C CYS A 23 11.43 -4.89 -15.87
N ALA A 24 11.71 -3.94 -16.77
CA ALA A 24 12.80 -4.05 -17.73
C ALA A 24 14.18 -4.17 -17.06
N SER A 25 14.33 -3.61 -15.85
CA SER A 25 15.56 -3.72 -15.05
C SER A 25 15.64 -4.98 -14.18
N GLY A 26 14.63 -5.85 -14.20
CA GLY A 26 14.52 -7.03 -13.34
C GLY A 26 15.71 -8.00 -13.43
N LEU A 27 16.34 -8.11 -14.61
CA LEU A 27 17.58 -8.92 -14.74
C LEU A 27 18.74 -8.36 -13.90
N GLN A 28 18.79 -7.05 -13.68
CA GLN A 28 19.80 -6.44 -12.82
C GLN A 28 19.56 -6.74 -11.34
N MET A 29 18.33 -7.07 -10.98
CA MET A 29 17.99 -7.60 -9.67
C MET A 29 18.45 -9.04 -9.54
N LEU A 30 18.17 -9.89 -10.53
CA LEU A 30 18.57 -11.30 -10.53
C LEU A 30 20.08 -11.49 -10.44
N TYR A 31 20.84 -10.74 -11.23
CA TYR A 31 22.31 -10.86 -11.36
C TYR A 31 23.08 -9.76 -10.63
N GLY A 32 22.41 -8.96 -9.81
CA GLY A 32 23.02 -7.81 -9.13
C GLY A 32 24.05 -8.22 -8.04
N PRO A 33 25.02 -7.36 -7.79
CA PRO A 33 26.10 -7.67 -6.82
C PRO A 33 25.65 -7.61 -5.36
N THR A 34 24.46 -7.11 -5.10
CA THR A 34 23.88 -7.03 -3.74
C THR A 34 23.10 -8.28 -3.34
N ARG A 35 23.02 -9.29 -4.25
CA ARG A 35 22.38 -10.57 -3.94
C ARG A 35 23.07 -11.26 -2.76
N ILE A 36 22.30 -11.77 -1.83
CA ILE A 36 22.79 -12.54 -0.69
C ILE A 36 22.88 -14.00 -1.10
N PRO A 37 24.09 -14.60 -1.08
CA PRO A 37 24.31 -15.88 -1.74
C PRO A 37 24.07 -17.12 -0.88
N HIS A 38 23.91 -16.99 0.43
CA HIS A 38 23.72 -18.10 1.38
C HIS A 38 23.27 -17.59 2.75
N PRO A 39 22.75 -18.43 3.64
CA PRO A 39 22.46 -18.05 5.01
C PRO A 39 23.69 -17.52 5.73
N MET A 40 23.50 -16.51 6.56
CA MET A 40 24.63 -15.89 7.27
C MET A 40 24.23 -15.34 8.63
N LYS A 41 25.20 -15.38 9.55
CA LYS A 41 25.11 -14.78 10.87
C LYS A 41 26.02 -13.57 10.96
N ARG A 42 25.55 -12.54 11.63
CA ARG A 42 26.32 -11.33 11.90
C ARG A 42 27.49 -11.59 12.83
N LEU A 43 28.61 -10.95 12.51
CA LEU A 43 29.77 -10.79 13.36
C LEU A 43 29.92 -9.31 13.75
N GLY A 44 30.24 -9.04 15.01
CA GLY A 44 30.45 -7.66 15.48
C GLY A 44 29.15 -6.85 15.61
N GLU A 45 29.26 -5.52 15.48
CA GLU A 45 28.17 -4.58 15.68
C GLU A 45 27.18 -4.57 14.50
N ARG A 46 25.90 -4.23 14.78
CA ARG A 46 24.86 -4.05 13.75
C ARG A 46 25.25 -2.94 12.79
N GLY A 47 25.08 -3.20 11.50
CA GLY A 47 25.45 -2.27 10.44
C GLY A 47 26.92 -2.32 10.02
N ALA A 48 27.79 -3.09 10.70
CA ALA A 48 29.19 -3.25 10.31
C ALA A 48 29.41 -4.09 9.04
N ASN A 49 28.35 -4.73 8.55
CA ASN A 49 28.34 -5.59 7.37
C ASN A 49 29.42 -6.70 7.41
N GLN A 50 29.58 -7.31 8.58
CA GLN A 50 30.50 -8.43 8.81
C GLN A 50 29.71 -9.70 9.08
N TRP A 51 29.96 -10.73 8.27
CA TRP A 51 29.13 -11.92 8.24
C TRP A 51 29.97 -13.19 8.24
N VAL A 52 29.42 -14.26 8.83
CA VAL A 52 29.92 -15.64 8.69
C VAL A 52 28.81 -16.48 8.04
N ARG A 53 29.20 -17.30 7.09
CA ARG A 53 28.30 -18.26 6.43
C ARG A 53 27.81 -19.29 7.44
N LEU A 54 26.52 -19.62 7.35
CA LEU A 54 25.88 -20.77 8.00
C LEU A 54 25.42 -21.78 6.95
N SER A 55 25.26 -23.02 7.36
CA SER A 55 24.41 -23.97 6.63
C SER A 55 22.93 -23.61 6.90
N TRP A 56 22.01 -24.09 6.05
CA TRP A 56 20.58 -23.93 6.28
C TRP A 56 20.13 -24.58 7.58
N GLU A 57 20.64 -25.77 7.89
CA GLU A 57 20.33 -26.48 9.14
C GLU A 57 20.75 -25.68 10.38
N GLU A 58 21.97 -25.14 10.40
CA GLU A 58 22.45 -24.28 11.49
C GLU A 58 21.61 -23.01 11.62
N ALA A 59 21.26 -22.38 10.51
CA ALA A 59 20.50 -21.13 10.50
C ALA A 59 19.05 -21.34 10.99
N ILE A 60 18.36 -22.37 10.50
CA ILE A 60 17.00 -22.73 10.93
C ILE A 60 16.99 -23.12 12.42
N SER A 61 17.94 -23.98 12.86
CA SER A 61 18.04 -24.39 14.25
C SER A 61 18.23 -23.19 15.19
N MET A 62 19.15 -22.27 14.83
CA MET A 62 19.42 -21.07 15.62
C MET A 62 18.18 -20.16 15.76
N VAL A 63 17.43 -19.94 14.67
CA VAL A 63 16.22 -19.09 14.71
C VAL A 63 15.10 -19.80 15.47
N ALA A 64 14.91 -21.10 15.25
CA ALA A 64 13.88 -21.88 15.93
C ALA A 64 14.15 -21.98 17.46
N GLU A 65 15.41 -22.10 17.88
CA GLU A 65 15.82 -22.11 19.28
C GLU A 65 15.44 -20.78 19.95
N GLN A 66 15.83 -19.65 19.37
CA GLN A 66 15.50 -18.32 19.93
C GLN A 66 13.98 -18.07 20.01
N LEU A 67 13.25 -18.39 18.95
CA LEU A 67 11.79 -18.27 18.94
C LEU A 67 11.15 -19.25 19.95
N GLY A 68 11.70 -20.47 20.05
CA GLY A 68 11.24 -21.49 21.00
C GLY A 68 11.41 -21.06 22.47
N GLU A 69 12.56 -20.48 22.82
CA GLU A 69 12.83 -19.93 24.15
C GLU A 69 11.83 -18.83 24.54
N ILE A 70 11.58 -17.87 23.65
CA ILE A 70 10.61 -16.78 23.88
C ILE A 70 9.20 -17.37 24.11
N ARG A 71 8.80 -18.35 23.30
CA ARG A 71 7.49 -18.99 23.42
C ARG A 71 7.37 -19.82 24.68
N GLN A 72 8.41 -20.56 25.08
CA GLN A 72 8.45 -21.33 26.32
C GLN A 72 8.44 -20.44 27.56
N ALA A 73 9.00 -19.22 27.47
CA ALA A 73 8.90 -18.20 28.52
C ALA A 73 7.49 -17.60 28.64
N GLY A 74 6.54 -17.99 27.79
CA GLY A 74 5.16 -17.50 27.80
C GLY A 74 5.01 -16.08 27.28
N GLN A 75 5.90 -15.65 26.36
CA GLN A 75 5.95 -14.29 25.81
C GLN A 75 5.89 -14.26 24.27
N PRO A 76 5.04 -15.07 23.60
CA PRO A 76 5.01 -15.13 22.15
C PRO A 76 4.61 -13.80 21.49
N GLU A 77 3.86 -12.95 22.19
CA GLU A 77 3.49 -11.61 21.75
C GLU A 77 4.68 -10.69 21.52
N THR A 78 5.83 -10.97 22.12
CA THR A 78 7.04 -10.14 21.98
C THR A 78 7.81 -10.37 20.69
N VAL A 79 7.34 -11.28 19.85
CA VAL A 79 7.85 -11.47 18.48
C VAL A 79 7.03 -10.64 17.50
N ALA A 80 7.67 -9.96 16.57
CA ALA A 80 7.01 -9.19 15.53
C ALA A 80 7.47 -9.62 14.13
N CYS A 81 6.61 -9.43 13.14
CA CYS A 81 6.93 -9.62 11.73
C CYS A 81 6.56 -8.37 10.93
N LEU A 82 7.52 -7.83 10.17
CA LEU A 82 7.31 -6.73 9.24
C LEU A 82 7.37 -7.22 7.80
N SER A 83 6.40 -6.82 6.98
CA SER A 83 6.33 -7.12 5.55
C SER A 83 5.99 -5.87 4.76
N THR A 84 6.52 -5.72 3.54
CA THR A 84 6.06 -4.68 2.62
C THR A 84 4.74 -5.06 1.94
N ARG A 85 4.48 -6.36 1.76
CA ARG A 85 3.31 -6.84 1.05
C ARG A 85 2.16 -7.13 2.01
N PRO A 86 0.99 -6.50 1.83
CA PRO A 86 -0.18 -6.76 2.67
C PRO A 86 -1.01 -7.96 2.18
N TYR A 87 -0.90 -8.36 0.91
CA TYR A 87 -1.77 -9.33 0.25
C TYR A 87 -0.99 -10.42 -0.49
N GLY A 88 -1.62 -11.56 -0.68
CA GLY A 88 -1.08 -12.74 -1.34
C GLY A 88 -0.83 -13.90 -0.40
N SER A 89 -0.50 -15.05 -0.96
CA SER A 89 -0.32 -16.29 -0.19
C SER A 89 0.88 -16.24 0.75
N MET A 90 1.97 -15.54 0.37
CA MET A 90 3.13 -15.44 1.24
C MET A 90 2.88 -14.58 2.50
N PRO A 91 2.29 -13.36 2.43
CA PRO A 91 1.85 -12.63 3.62
C PRO A 91 0.82 -13.40 4.45
N ALA A 92 -0.10 -14.13 3.81
CA ALA A 92 -1.07 -14.97 4.50
C ALA A 92 -0.38 -16.10 5.28
N LEU A 93 0.63 -16.74 4.69
CA LEU A 93 1.44 -17.78 5.35
C LEU A 93 2.21 -17.21 6.56
N LEU A 94 2.82 -16.04 6.41
CA LEU A 94 3.50 -15.34 7.52
C LEU A 94 2.52 -14.99 8.65
N LYS A 95 1.36 -14.43 8.30
CA LYS A 95 0.32 -14.13 9.28
C LYS A 95 -0.15 -15.39 10.01
N ARG A 96 -0.34 -16.49 9.27
CA ARG A 96 -0.69 -17.79 9.83
C ARG A 96 0.38 -18.32 10.79
N PHE A 97 1.65 -18.22 10.39
CA PHE A 97 2.79 -18.57 11.27
C PHE A 97 2.76 -17.76 12.57
N MET A 98 2.62 -16.42 12.47
CA MET A 98 2.54 -15.55 13.64
C MET A 98 1.35 -15.88 14.53
N THR A 99 0.19 -16.17 13.95
CA THR A 99 -1.02 -16.58 14.68
C THR A 99 -0.81 -17.92 15.43
N ALA A 100 -0.30 -18.95 14.76
CA ALA A 100 -0.01 -20.25 15.36
C ALA A 100 1.08 -20.17 16.43
N TYR A 101 2.06 -19.30 16.24
CA TYR A 101 3.11 -19.01 17.21
C TYR A 101 2.56 -18.28 18.45
N GLY A 102 1.53 -17.46 18.29
CA GLY A 102 0.86 -16.71 19.35
C GLY A 102 1.17 -15.22 19.39
N SER A 103 1.66 -14.65 18.28
CA SER A 103 1.92 -13.22 18.21
C SER A 103 0.86 -12.47 17.37
N PRO A 104 0.28 -11.37 17.90
CA PRO A 104 -0.62 -10.49 17.16
C PRO A 104 0.13 -9.56 16.20
N ASN A 105 1.45 -9.54 16.21
CA ASN A 105 2.30 -8.51 15.59
C ASN A 105 2.75 -8.87 14.18
N PHE A 106 1.81 -9.18 13.29
CA PHE A 106 2.07 -9.15 11.86
C PHE A 106 1.69 -7.77 11.33
N MET A 107 2.67 -7.04 10.82
CA MET A 107 2.51 -5.64 10.38
C MET A 107 3.01 -5.48 8.94
N THR A 108 2.26 -4.70 8.17
CA THR A 108 2.61 -4.43 6.76
C THR A 108 2.77 -2.94 6.50
N THR A 109 3.57 -2.61 5.50
CA THR A 109 3.68 -1.22 5.04
C THR A 109 2.32 -0.76 4.50
N PRO A 110 1.80 0.39 4.96
CA PRO A 110 0.53 0.91 4.46
C PRO A 110 0.55 1.15 2.96
N SER A 111 -0.56 0.83 2.30
CA SER A 111 -0.81 1.16 0.91
C SER A 111 -2.04 2.06 0.78
N MET A 112 -2.18 2.74 -0.36
CA MET A 112 -3.41 3.49 -0.65
C MET A 112 -4.64 2.57 -0.71
N MET A 113 -4.45 1.29 -1.04
CA MET A 113 -5.54 0.32 -1.12
C MET A 113 -6.11 -0.04 0.25
N ASP A 114 -5.33 0.03 1.33
CA ASP A 114 -5.85 -0.22 2.68
C ASP A 114 -6.96 0.78 3.04
N ALA A 115 -6.79 2.05 2.68
CA ALA A 115 -7.80 3.08 2.91
C ALA A 115 -9.00 2.92 1.96
N TYR A 116 -8.79 2.48 0.71
CA TYR A 116 -9.88 2.15 -0.19
C TYR A 116 -10.67 0.93 0.27
N ASP A 117 -9.99 -0.16 0.66
CA ASP A 117 -10.63 -1.38 1.15
C ASP A 117 -11.42 -1.09 2.45
N MET A 118 -10.87 -0.24 3.33
CA MET A 118 -11.59 0.26 4.51
C MET A 118 -12.82 1.10 4.14
N THR A 119 -12.70 1.97 3.13
CA THR A 119 -13.83 2.77 2.63
C THR A 119 -14.92 1.86 2.08
N LEU A 120 -14.55 0.84 1.29
CA LEU A 120 -15.47 -0.17 0.79
C LEU A 120 -16.18 -0.91 1.93
N LYS A 121 -15.41 -1.39 2.90
CA LYS A 121 -15.95 -2.11 4.06
C LYS A 121 -16.91 -1.25 4.88
N ARG A 122 -16.60 0.04 5.09
CA ARG A 122 -17.40 0.93 5.93
C ARG A 122 -18.61 1.53 5.23
N MET A 123 -18.49 1.89 3.96
CA MET A 123 -19.58 2.54 3.22
C MET A 123 -20.45 1.54 2.44
N HIS A 124 -19.87 0.43 1.95
CA HIS A 124 -20.62 -0.59 1.23
C HIS A 124 -20.93 -1.83 2.06
N GLY A 125 -20.22 -2.08 3.16
CA GLY A 125 -20.31 -3.33 3.92
C GLY A 125 -19.56 -4.52 3.30
N VAL A 126 -18.85 -4.32 2.21
CA VAL A 126 -18.18 -5.38 1.44
C VAL A 126 -16.75 -5.58 1.94
N ASP A 127 -16.41 -6.81 2.31
CA ASP A 127 -15.01 -7.21 2.52
C ASP A 127 -14.42 -7.65 1.18
N GLY A 128 -13.89 -6.68 0.45
CA GLY A 128 -13.47 -6.85 -0.92
C GLY A 128 -12.37 -5.87 -1.29
N ARG A 129 -12.35 -5.47 -2.55
CA ARG A 129 -11.42 -4.51 -3.09
C ARG A 129 -12.14 -3.43 -3.89
N MET A 130 -11.69 -2.18 -3.76
CA MET A 130 -12.20 -1.10 -4.59
C MET A 130 -11.58 -1.18 -5.99
N GLY A 131 -12.40 -1.40 -6.99
CA GLY A 131 -12.02 -1.34 -8.40
C GLY A 131 -12.49 -0.03 -9.05
N PHE A 132 -11.85 0.34 -10.16
CA PHE A 132 -12.15 1.58 -10.89
C PHE A 132 -12.24 1.33 -12.38
N ASP A 133 -13.40 1.51 -12.97
CA ASP A 133 -13.59 1.36 -14.42
C ASP A 133 -13.18 2.65 -15.17
N LEU A 134 -11.91 3.05 -14.98
CA LEU A 134 -11.35 4.26 -15.56
C LEU A 134 -11.36 4.26 -17.09
N GLU A 135 -11.30 3.09 -17.70
CA GLU A 135 -11.32 2.97 -19.16
C GLU A 135 -12.59 3.52 -19.81
N ASN A 136 -13.72 3.43 -19.10
CA ASN A 136 -15.03 3.87 -19.56
C ASN A 136 -15.47 5.21 -18.96
N ALA A 137 -14.69 5.80 -18.07
CA ALA A 137 -14.97 7.13 -17.51
C ALA A 137 -14.84 8.22 -18.58
N ASP A 138 -15.71 9.22 -18.54
CA ASP A 138 -15.67 10.39 -19.43
C ASP A 138 -15.34 11.69 -18.71
N TYR A 139 -15.34 11.69 -17.37
CA TYR A 139 -14.90 12.80 -16.53
C TYR A 139 -14.20 12.29 -15.27
N VAL A 140 -12.95 12.65 -15.08
CA VAL A 140 -12.12 12.16 -13.98
C VAL A 140 -11.70 13.32 -13.07
N LEU A 141 -12.09 13.28 -11.80
CA LEU A 141 -11.51 14.11 -10.74
C LEU A 141 -10.43 13.31 -10.01
N SER A 142 -9.19 13.71 -10.16
CA SER A 142 -8.03 13.06 -9.53
C SER A 142 -7.50 13.95 -8.41
N PHE A 143 -7.68 13.51 -7.16
CA PHE A 143 -7.25 14.21 -5.96
C PHE A 143 -5.86 13.72 -5.53
N GLY A 144 -4.82 14.35 -6.03
CA GLY A 144 -3.43 14.01 -5.72
C GLY A 144 -2.96 12.67 -6.30
N SER A 145 -3.79 11.98 -7.08
CA SER A 145 -3.42 10.68 -7.63
C SER A 145 -2.45 10.83 -8.79
N GLY A 146 -1.26 10.25 -8.65
CA GLY A 146 -0.29 10.19 -9.75
C GLY A 146 -0.69 9.14 -10.79
N LEU A 147 -1.81 9.34 -11.49
CA LEU A 147 -2.44 8.32 -12.36
C LEU A 147 -1.48 7.69 -13.35
N ILE A 148 -0.51 8.45 -13.90
CA ILE A 148 0.52 7.92 -14.79
C ILE A 148 1.92 7.90 -14.16
N GLU A 149 2.00 8.07 -12.84
CA GLU A 149 3.25 8.18 -12.07
C GLU A 149 3.33 7.19 -10.90
N GLY A 150 2.54 6.14 -10.90
CA GLY A 150 2.61 5.07 -9.88
C GLY A 150 1.32 4.77 -9.14
N TRP A 151 0.22 5.47 -9.45
CA TRP A 151 -1.09 5.08 -8.94
C TRP A 151 -1.56 3.81 -9.66
N GLY A 152 -1.88 2.76 -8.93
CA GLY A 152 -2.28 1.47 -9.49
C GLY A 152 -1.19 0.82 -10.36
N ASN A 153 -1.60 0.10 -11.41
CA ASN A 153 -0.68 -0.48 -12.38
C ASN A 153 -0.26 0.58 -13.41
N THR A 154 1.00 0.98 -13.37
CA THR A 154 1.54 2.07 -14.22
C THR A 154 1.34 1.83 -15.71
N VAL A 155 1.56 0.59 -16.20
CA VAL A 155 1.42 0.27 -17.62
C VAL A 155 -0.04 0.35 -18.04
N HIS A 156 -0.94 -0.20 -17.24
CA HIS A 156 -2.38 -0.11 -17.45
C HIS A 156 -2.86 1.34 -17.48
N MET A 157 -2.44 2.15 -16.53
CA MET A 157 -2.82 3.57 -16.45
C MET A 157 -2.31 4.41 -17.64
N ILE A 158 -1.10 4.13 -18.13
CA ILE A 158 -0.59 4.78 -19.36
C ILE A 158 -1.46 4.42 -20.58
N ARG A 159 -1.94 3.17 -20.67
CA ARG A 159 -2.86 2.74 -21.73
C ARG A 159 -4.22 3.42 -21.61
N ILE A 160 -4.78 3.47 -20.39
CA ILE A 160 -6.02 4.22 -20.13
C ILE A 160 -5.86 5.68 -20.52
N ASN A 161 -4.76 6.34 -20.17
CA ASN A 161 -4.49 7.72 -20.56
C ASN A 161 -4.45 7.90 -22.09
N SER A 162 -3.98 6.92 -22.85
CA SER A 162 -4.07 6.94 -24.31
C SER A 162 -5.52 6.84 -24.80
N LYS A 163 -6.30 5.91 -24.21
CA LYS A 163 -7.73 5.73 -24.53
C LYS A 163 -8.57 6.98 -24.22
N TRP A 164 -8.28 7.68 -23.12
CA TRP A 164 -8.96 8.94 -22.78
C TRP A 164 -8.81 10.02 -23.85
N LYS A 165 -7.66 10.09 -24.53
CA LYS A 165 -7.44 11.03 -25.63
C LYS A 165 -8.31 10.68 -26.84
N ASP A 166 -8.49 9.39 -27.13
CA ASP A 166 -9.32 8.92 -28.24
C ASP A 166 -10.82 9.14 -27.96
N THR A 167 -11.23 9.06 -26.69
CA THR A 167 -12.63 9.23 -26.25
C THR A 167 -12.98 10.65 -25.82
N ASN A 168 -12.01 11.57 -25.80
CA ASN A 168 -12.14 12.94 -25.31
C ASN A 168 -12.65 13.00 -23.85
N ALA A 169 -12.23 12.07 -23.00
CA ALA A 169 -12.51 12.12 -21.57
C ALA A 169 -11.83 13.34 -20.95
N VAL A 170 -12.50 14.00 -20.02
CA VAL A 170 -11.99 15.20 -19.34
C VAL A 170 -11.32 14.82 -18.04
N ILE A 171 -10.05 15.17 -17.88
CA ILE A 171 -9.26 14.87 -16.69
C ILE A 171 -8.93 16.17 -15.96
N LYS A 172 -9.38 16.28 -14.70
CA LYS A 172 -9.03 17.37 -13.77
C LYS A 172 -8.07 16.83 -12.72
N GLN A 173 -6.83 17.27 -12.77
CA GLN A 173 -5.80 16.87 -11.78
C GLN A 173 -5.68 17.94 -10.69
N ILE A 174 -5.96 17.55 -9.46
CA ILE A 174 -5.98 18.40 -8.27
C ILE A 174 -4.76 18.02 -7.43
N GLU A 175 -3.73 18.82 -7.43
CA GLU A 175 -2.51 18.58 -6.64
C GLU A 175 -1.64 19.84 -6.49
N PRO A 176 -0.76 19.88 -5.47
CA PRO A 176 0.07 21.07 -5.23
C PRO A 176 1.16 21.32 -6.27
N ARG A 177 1.63 20.26 -6.94
CA ARG A 177 2.77 20.27 -7.88
C ARG A 177 2.29 20.02 -9.30
N LEU A 178 2.89 20.68 -10.28
CA LEU A 178 2.68 20.33 -11.70
C LEU A 178 3.47 19.05 -12.02
N SER A 179 2.85 17.90 -11.74
CA SER A 179 3.39 16.57 -12.04
C SER A 179 3.28 16.22 -13.52
N ASN A 180 3.80 15.04 -13.92
CA ASN A 180 3.55 14.53 -15.29
C ASN A 180 2.06 14.23 -15.50
N THR A 181 1.35 13.79 -14.47
CA THR A 181 -0.10 13.59 -14.52
C THR A 181 -0.82 14.90 -14.74
N ALA A 182 -0.50 15.94 -13.95
CA ALA A 182 -1.07 17.28 -14.11
C ALA A 182 -0.76 17.90 -15.47
N ALA A 183 0.46 17.71 -15.99
CA ALA A 183 0.88 18.21 -17.30
C ALA A 183 0.17 17.50 -18.48
N LYS A 184 -0.45 16.35 -18.25
CA LYS A 184 -1.21 15.57 -19.25
C LYS A 184 -2.72 15.71 -19.09
N ALA A 185 -3.18 16.21 -17.94
CA ALA A 185 -4.58 16.49 -17.69
C ALA A 185 -5.09 17.68 -18.53
N ASP A 186 -6.41 17.78 -18.73
CA ASP A 186 -7.05 18.91 -19.40
C ASP A 186 -6.98 20.17 -18.55
N GLN A 187 -6.96 20.00 -17.22
CA GLN A 187 -6.77 21.09 -16.29
C GLN A 187 -6.02 20.62 -15.05
N TRP A 188 -4.96 21.33 -14.70
CA TRP A 188 -4.33 21.28 -13.40
C TRP A 188 -4.94 22.32 -12.47
N ILE A 189 -5.29 21.90 -11.27
CA ILE A 189 -5.87 22.73 -10.22
C ILE A 189 -4.90 22.70 -9.04
N PRO A 190 -4.07 23.76 -8.89
CA PRO A 190 -3.16 23.87 -7.77
C PRO A 190 -3.95 24.00 -6.46
N ILE A 191 -3.50 23.27 -5.43
CA ILE A 191 -4.16 23.21 -4.12
C ILE A 191 -3.12 23.28 -2.99
N SER A 192 -3.52 23.80 -1.84
CA SER A 192 -2.70 23.71 -0.63
C SER A 192 -2.52 22.23 -0.22
N PRO A 193 -1.29 21.77 0.05
CA PRO A 193 -1.02 20.37 0.36
C PRO A 193 -1.83 19.85 1.54
N GLY A 194 -2.42 18.64 1.39
CA GLY A 194 -3.21 17.98 2.43
C GLY A 194 -4.64 18.51 2.59
N THR A 195 -5.13 19.32 1.64
CA THR A 195 -6.51 19.85 1.67
C THR A 195 -7.41 19.25 0.59
N GLU A 196 -6.97 18.19 -0.04
CA GLU A 196 -7.68 17.52 -1.13
C GLU A 196 -9.07 17.02 -0.69
N GLY A 197 -9.16 16.39 0.49
CA GLY A 197 -10.44 15.96 1.08
C GLY A 197 -11.38 17.13 1.39
N ILE A 198 -10.85 18.30 1.79
CA ILE A 198 -11.64 19.52 2.01
C ILE A 198 -12.25 20.01 0.70
N LEU A 199 -11.48 19.96 -0.39
CA LEU A 199 -12.00 20.33 -1.71
C LEU A 199 -13.09 19.35 -2.16
N ALA A 200 -12.91 18.03 -1.93
CA ALA A 200 -13.95 17.05 -2.22
C ALA A 200 -15.26 17.35 -1.45
N LEU A 201 -15.17 17.71 -0.18
CA LEU A 201 -16.34 18.13 0.61
C LEU A 201 -16.96 19.46 0.12
N GLY A 202 -16.14 20.38 -0.41
CA GLY A 202 -16.62 21.61 -1.06
C GLY A 202 -17.40 21.33 -2.35
N ILE A 203 -16.94 20.35 -3.14
CA ILE A 203 -17.65 19.87 -4.33
C ILE A 203 -18.96 19.19 -3.90
N ALA A 204 -18.92 18.33 -2.88
CA ALA A 204 -20.12 17.70 -2.31
C ALA A 204 -21.14 18.75 -1.79
N TYR A 205 -20.66 19.83 -1.14
CA TYR A 205 -21.53 20.93 -0.72
C TYR A 205 -22.34 21.50 -1.86
N VAL A 206 -21.71 21.79 -3.00
CA VAL A 206 -22.42 22.37 -4.17
C VAL A 206 -23.38 21.37 -4.76
N ILE A 207 -22.97 20.10 -4.94
CA ILE A 207 -23.84 19.03 -5.44
C ILE A 207 -25.09 18.89 -4.58
N ILE A 208 -24.94 18.88 -3.25
CA ILE A 208 -26.04 18.76 -2.30
C ILE A 208 -26.92 20.03 -2.31
N LYS A 209 -26.31 21.22 -2.25
CA LYS A 209 -27.01 22.50 -2.16
C LYS A 209 -27.85 22.80 -3.40
N GLU A 210 -27.36 22.42 -4.56
CA GLU A 210 -28.03 22.61 -5.85
C GLU A 210 -28.88 21.39 -6.27
N SER A 211 -28.95 20.35 -5.42
CA SER A 211 -29.70 19.10 -5.67
C SER A 211 -29.28 18.42 -6.99
N LEU A 212 -27.99 18.38 -7.25
CA LEU A 212 -27.40 17.78 -8.45
C LEU A 212 -27.07 16.28 -8.28
N TYR A 213 -27.34 15.72 -7.11
CA TYR A 213 -27.08 14.31 -6.81
C TYR A 213 -28.10 13.37 -7.47
N ASP A 214 -27.72 12.11 -7.65
CA ASP A 214 -28.62 11.05 -8.12
C ASP A 214 -29.71 10.79 -7.06
N TYR A 215 -30.93 11.17 -7.39
CA TYR A 215 -32.08 11.13 -6.48
C TYR A 215 -32.50 9.70 -6.15
N ASP A 216 -32.40 8.80 -7.12
CA ASP A 216 -32.77 7.39 -6.94
C ASP A 216 -31.79 6.69 -6.01
N PHE A 217 -30.48 6.83 -6.28
CA PHE A 217 -29.43 6.26 -5.43
C PHE A 217 -29.54 6.78 -3.99
N VAL A 218 -29.57 8.10 -3.82
CA VAL A 218 -29.55 8.72 -2.49
C VAL A 218 -30.78 8.35 -1.67
N ASN A 219 -31.96 8.34 -2.24
CA ASN A 219 -33.20 8.11 -1.47
C ASN A 219 -33.48 6.61 -1.25
N ASN A 220 -33.23 5.76 -2.26
CA ASN A 220 -33.66 4.38 -2.24
C ASN A 220 -32.53 3.42 -1.81
N PHE A 221 -31.27 3.73 -2.13
CA PHE A 221 -30.14 2.83 -1.94
C PHE A 221 -29.07 3.34 -0.98
N SER A 222 -29.29 4.49 -0.30
CA SER A 222 -28.36 4.98 0.71
C SER A 222 -29.01 5.18 2.08
N ALA A 223 -28.16 5.17 3.11
CA ALA A 223 -28.45 5.51 4.49
C ALA A 223 -27.47 6.58 4.99
N GLY A 224 -27.80 7.27 6.07
CA GLY A 224 -26.90 8.27 6.68
C GLY A 224 -26.71 9.56 5.86
N PHE A 225 -27.43 9.73 4.74
CA PHE A 225 -27.29 10.91 3.89
C PHE A 225 -27.63 12.22 4.60
N ASP A 226 -28.65 12.26 5.45
CA ASP A 226 -29.02 13.49 6.18
C ASP A 226 -27.93 13.89 7.19
N GLU A 227 -27.23 12.95 7.78
CA GLU A 227 -26.09 13.21 8.67
C GLU A 227 -24.90 13.76 7.88
N PHE A 228 -24.52 13.09 6.80
CA PHE A 228 -23.48 13.55 5.88
C PHE A 228 -23.80 14.94 5.34
N ARG A 229 -25.03 15.18 4.86
CA ARG A 229 -25.51 16.48 4.38
C ARG A 229 -25.33 17.57 5.43
N ARG A 230 -25.73 17.32 6.68
CA ARG A 230 -25.56 18.30 7.78
C ARG A 230 -24.09 18.59 8.02
N ALA A 231 -23.23 17.58 8.08
CA ALA A 231 -21.79 17.75 8.26
C ALA A 231 -21.19 18.60 7.14
N VAL A 232 -21.50 18.28 5.88
CA VAL A 232 -21.00 19.00 4.70
C VAL A 232 -21.51 20.45 4.66
N LEU A 233 -22.82 20.66 4.81
CA LEU A 233 -23.40 22.00 4.69
C LEU A 233 -23.03 22.94 5.85
N SER A 234 -22.64 22.42 7.00
CA SER A 234 -22.22 23.23 8.15
C SER A 234 -20.84 23.85 8.02
N GLY A 235 -19.91 23.24 7.27
CA GLY A 235 -18.48 23.62 7.29
C GLY A 235 -17.85 23.91 5.94
N TYR A 236 -18.36 23.33 4.85
CA TYR A 236 -17.62 23.22 3.59
C TYR A 236 -18.21 24.05 2.45
N SER A 237 -18.74 25.26 2.76
CA SER A 237 -19.17 26.20 1.71
C SER A 237 -17.99 26.56 0.78
N PRO A 238 -18.23 26.85 -0.51
CA PRO A 238 -17.15 27.22 -1.44
C PRO A 238 -16.24 28.34 -0.93
N GLY A 239 -16.81 29.31 -0.17
CA GLY A 239 -16.03 30.37 0.44
C GLY A 239 -15.09 29.91 1.56
N ASN A 240 -15.54 28.97 2.39
CA ASN A 240 -14.71 28.40 3.46
C ASN A 240 -13.64 27.47 2.88
N VAL A 241 -14.00 26.65 1.90
CA VAL A 241 -13.09 25.73 1.21
C VAL A 241 -12.02 26.50 0.44
N SER A 242 -12.39 27.57 -0.27
CA SER A 242 -11.45 28.43 -1.00
C SER A 242 -10.35 28.99 -0.08
N LYS A 243 -10.71 29.43 1.13
CA LYS A 243 -9.76 29.96 2.11
C LYS A 243 -8.76 28.91 2.61
N GLN A 244 -9.16 27.65 2.70
CA GLN A 244 -8.33 26.55 3.21
C GLN A 244 -7.47 25.94 2.11
N THR A 245 -8.02 25.80 0.93
CA THR A 245 -7.42 25.08 -0.19
C THR A 245 -6.64 25.97 -1.15
N GLY A 246 -6.93 27.27 -1.18
CA GLY A 246 -6.41 28.20 -2.18
C GLY A 246 -7.10 28.11 -3.54
N VAL A 247 -8.09 27.22 -3.71
CA VAL A 247 -8.84 27.08 -4.97
C VAL A 247 -9.97 28.09 -5.02
N ASP A 248 -10.12 28.80 -6.12
CA ASP A 248 -11.18 29.82 -6.29
C ASP A 248 -12.57 29.23 -6.14
N GLN A 249 -13.48 30.00 -5.52
CA GLN A 249 -14.88 29.59 -5.31
C GLN A 249 -15.59 29.24 -6.62
N SER A 250 -15.32 30.02 -7.68
CA SER A 250 -15.89 29.76 -9.01
C SER A 250 -15.42 28.42 -9.59
N THR A 251 -14.15 28.07 -9.37
CA THR A 251 -13.59 26.78 -9.77
C THR A 251 -14.24 25.63 -9.02
N ILE A 252 -14.45 25.75 -7.69
CA ILE A 252 -15.12 24.73 -6.88
C ILE A 252 -16.54 24.47 -7.40
N VAL A 253 -17.30 25.55 -7.69
CA VAL A 253 -18.65 25.46 -8.23
C VAL A 253 -18.66 24.84 -9.63
N ALA A 254 -17.72 25.23 -10.48
CA ALA A 254 -17.60 24.67 -11.84
C ALA A 254 -17.31 23.16 -11.80
N LEU A 255 -16.32 22.72 -11.00
CA LEU A 255 -15.98 21.31 -10.84
C LEU A 255 -17.18 20.48 -10.39
N ALA A 256 -17.93 20.97 -9.40
CA ALA A 256 -19.09 20.27 -8.88
C ALA A 256 -20.19 20.09 -9.95
N ARG A 257 -20.47 21.16 -10.71
CA ARG A 257 -21.48 21.13 -11.77
C ARG A 257 -21.06 20.30 -12.98
N GLU A 258 -19.77 20.37 -13.39
CA GLU A 258 -19.24 19.57 -14.46
C GLU A 258 -19.27 18.08 -14.09
N PHE A 259 -18.79 17.73 -12.88
CA PHE A 259 -18.78 16.36 -12.38
C PHE A 259 -20.19 15.76 -12.31
N ALA A 260 -21.15 16.48 -11.73
CA ALA A 260 -22.51 15.99 -11.59
C ALA A 260 -23.30 15.89 -12.91
N ARG A 261 -22.86 16.58 -13.97
CA ARG A 261 -23.49 16.53 -15.31
C ARG A 261 -22.83 15.53 -16.26
N ALA A 262 -21.62 15.08 -15.94
CA ALA A 262 -20.94 14.08 -16.75
C ALA A 262 -21.74 12.77 -16.77
N ARG A 263 -21.62 12.03 -17.85
CA ARG A 263 -22.37 10.77 -18.02
C ARG A 263 -21.77 9.64 -17.19
N ARG A 264 -20.44 9.60 -17.07
CA ARG A 264 -19.68 8.59 -16.35
C ARG A 264 -18.54 9.24 -15.55
N PRO A 265 -18.89 10.07 -14.56
CA PRO A 265 -17.89 10.76 -13.76
C PRO A 265 -17.27 9.82 -12.74
N ILE A 266 -15.99 9.98 -12.47
CA ILE A 266 -15.30 9.24 -11.41
C ILE A 266 -14.37 10.16 -10.64
N ALA A 267 -14.37 10.02 -9.32
CA ALA A 267 -13.44 10.68 -8.42
C ALA A 267 -12.49 9.64 -7.80
N VAL A 268 -11.19 9.90 -7.85
CA VAL A 268 -10.15 9.05 -7.29
C VAL A 268 -9.17 9.86 -6.46
N CYS A 269 -8.56 9.22 -5.45
CA CYS A 269 -7.54 9.79 -4.58
C CYS A 269 -6.41 8.79 -4.30
N GLY A 270 -5.51 9.12 -3.38
CA GLY A 270 -4.35 8.29 -3.07
C GLY A 270 -3.17 8.59 -3.99
N ARG A 271 -1.95 8.51 -3.43
CA ARG A 271 -0.74 9.04 -4.09
C ARG A 271 0.21 7.98 -4.60
N GLY A 272 -0.19 6.71 -4.66
CA GLY A 272 0.67 5.62 -5.08
C GLY A 272 1.59 5.10 -3.98
N GLN A 273 2.56 4.27 -4.36
CA GLN A 273 3.48 3.64 -3.41
C GLN A 273 4.54 4.64 -2.92
N GLY A 274 4.86 4.59 -1.63
CA GLY A 274 5.92 5.41 -1.02
C GLY A 274 5.51 6.83 -0.63
N THR A 275 4.37 7.33 -1.08
CA THR A 275 3.82 8.60 -0.58
C THR A 275 2.87 8.35 0.59
N VAL A 276 2.80 9.33 1.49
CA VAL A 276 1.83 9.27 2.58
C VAL A 276 0.43 9.33 1.98
N PRO A 277 -0.39 8.28 2.09
CA PRO A 277 -1.77 8.35 1.66
C PRO A 277 -2.50 9.43 2.46
N GLY A 278 -3.50 10.05 1.87
CA GLY A 278 -4.43 10.91 2.60
C GLY A 278 -5.06 10.16 3.77
N GLY A 279 -5.49 10.88 4.79
CA GLY A 279 -6.20 10.27 5.92
C GLY A 279 -7.49 9.60 5.44
N PHE A 280 -8.00 8.61 6.20
CA PHE A 280 -9.22 7.87 5.87
C PHE A 280 -10.41 8.78 5.51
N GLY A 281 -10.54 9.95 6.18
CA GLY A 281 -11.57 10.96 5.85
C GLY A 281 -11.48 11.53 4.44
N GLU A 282 -10.28 11.61 3.83
CA GLU A 282 -10.11 12.02 2.44
C GLU A 282 -10.71 10.97 1.48
N TYR A 283 -10.43 9.69 1.71
CA TYR A 283 -10.97 8.59 0.90
C TYR A 283 -12.50 8.53 1.00
N VAL A 284 -13.05 8.68 2.19
CA VAL A 284 -14.50 8.77 2.42
C VAL A 284 -15.11 9.96 1.68
N ALA A 285 -14.48 11.15 1.78
CA ALA A 285 -14.97 12.37 1.13
C ALA A 285 -14.97 12.25 -0.39
N VAL A 286 -13.87 11.72 -0.97
CA VAL A 286 -13.74 11.54 -2.42
C VAL A 286 -14.69 10.45 -2.92
N HIS A 287 -14.79 9.32 -2.21
CA HIS A 287 -15.70 8.25 -2.59
C HIS A 287 -17.18 8.64 -2.47
N ALA A 288 -17.52 9.47 -1.48
CA ALA A 288 -18.86 10.03 -1.38
C ALA A 288 -19.28 10.84 -2.62
N LEU A 289 -18.33 11.44 -3.37
CA LEU A 289 -18.63 12.10 -4.65
C LEU A 289 -19.16 11.09 -5.68
N ASN A 290 -18.54 9.91 -5.78
CA ASN A 290 -18.99 8.84 -6.68
C ASN A 290 -20.41 8.39 -6.31
N ALA A 291 -20.69 8.25 -5.01
CA ALA A 291 -22.00 7.86 -4.51
C ALA A 291 -23.05 8.94 -4.75
N LEU A 292 -22.73 10.23 -4.52
CA LEU A 292 -23.65 11.34 -4.77
C LEU A 292 -24.15 11.38 -6.21
N VAL A 293 -23.32 11.02 -7.18
CA VAL A 293 -23.71 11.03 -8.60
C VAL A 293 -24.17 9.65 -9.11
N GLY A 294 -24.38 8.68 -8.20
CA GLY A 294 -24.87 7.34 -8.53
C GLY A 294 -23.89 6.49 -9.35
N ASN A 295 -22.59 6.81 -9.34
CA ASN A 295 -21.61 6.08 -10.15
C ASN A 295 -20.87 5.00 -9.35
N ILE A 296 -21.61 4.26 -8.55
CA ILE A 296 -21.19 3.07 -7.82
C ILE A 296 -21.67 1.83 -8.57
N ASN A 297 -20.80 0.86 -8.80
CA ASN A 297 -21.12 -0.37 -9.54
C ASN A 297 -21.76 -0.11 -10.93
N ARG A 298 -21.34 0.96 -11.56
CA ARG A 298 -21.79 1.35 -12.90
C ARG A 298 -20.60 1.48 -13.86
N PRO A 299 -20.80 1.30 -15.16
CA PRO A 299 -19.72 1.50 -16.15
C PRO A 299 -19.09 2.90 -16.04
N GLY A 300 -17.78 2.94 -15.97
CA GLY A 300 -17.00 4.17 -15.78
C GLY A 300 -16.94 4.65 -14.32
N GLY A 301 -17.38 3.86 -13.36
CA GLY A 301 -17.46 4.20 -11.94
C GLY A 301 -16.56 3.37 -11.03
N ALA A 302 -16.79 3.54 -9.73
CA ALA A 302 -16.14 2.75 -8.70
C ALA A 302 -16.92 1.45 -8.44
N TRP A 303 -16.20 0.33 -8.42
CA TRP A 303 -16.78 -1.01 -8.32
C TRP A 303 -16.36 -1.69 -7.03
N ALA A 304 -17.31 -2.34 -6.36
CA ALA A 304 -17.02 -3.26 -5.29
C ALA A 304 -16.62 -4.63 -5.90
N LEU A 305 -15.35 -5.00 -5.79
CA LEU A 305 -14.85 -6.27 -6.27
C LEU A 305 -14.80 -7.27 -5.12
N PRO A 306 -15.31 -8.50 -5.29
CA PRO A 306 -15.04 -9.58 -4.36
C PRO A 306 -13.53 -9.88 -4.37
N ARG A 307 -13.02 -10.41 -3.28
CA ARG A 307 -11.71 -11.06 -3.32
C ARG A 307 -11.84 -12.30 -4.18
N PRO A 308 -10.84 -12.61 -5.04
CA PRO A 308 -10.85 -13.87 -5.77
C PRO A 308 -11.02 -15.02 -4.79
N GLU A 309 -11.84 -16.00 -5.19
CA GLU A 309 -12.04 -17.19 -4.38
C GLU A 309 -10.71 -17.92 -4.21
N MET A 310 -10.31 -18.09 -2.98
CA MET A 310 -9.15 -18.88 -2.60
C MET A 310 -9.64 -19.96 -1.64
N ASP A 311 -9.16 -21.18 -1.80
CA ASP A 311 -9.46 -22.21 -0.82
C ASP A 311 -8.86 -21.81 0.52
N GLY A 312 -9.74 -21.67 1.49
CA GLY A 312 -9.32 -21.30 2.84
C GLY A 312 -8.50 -22.44 3.46
N TRP A 313 -7.27 -22.15 3.82
CA TRP A 313 -6.56 -23.06 4.71
C TRP A 313 -7.37 -23.25 5.99
N LEU A 314 -7.38 -24.47 6.53
CA LEU A 314 -8.01 -24.72 7.83
C LEU A 314 -7.47 -23.74 8.87
N GLU A 315 -8.32 -23.32 9.82
CA GLU A 315 -7.88 -22.42 10.90
C GLU A 315 -6.67 -22.99 11.64
N PRO A 316 -5.69 -22.15 12.05
CA PRO A 316 -4.55 -22.62 12.80
C PRO A 316 -4.95 -23.22 14.13
N VAL A 317 -4.29 -24.29 14.52
CA VAL A 317 -4.49 -24.92 15.84
C VAL A 317 -3.78 -24.07 16.89
N LEU A 318 -4.54 -23.53 17.84
CA LEU A 318 -4.01 -22.71 18.92
C LEU A 318 -3.85 -23.55 20.19
N ASP A 319 -2.78 -23.29 20.94
CA ASP A 319 -2.58 -23.79 22.29
C ASP A 319 -2.61 -22.61 23.29
N ALA A 320 -2.56 -22.91 24.58
CA ALA A 320 -2.69 -21.89 25.62
C ALA A 320 -1.67 -20.74 25.52
N PRO A 321 -0.38 -20.96 25.17
CA PRO A 321 0.55 -19.86 24.90
C PRO A 321 0.12 -18.98 23.73
N ALA A 322 -0.38 -19.59 22.64
CA ALA A 322 -0.83 -18.84 21.47
C ALA A 322 -2.08 -18.00 21.77
N GLU A 323 -3.08 -18.57 22.43
CA GLU A 323 -4.29 -17.84 22.85
C GLU A 323 -3.96 -16.67 23.78
N ALA A 324 -3.07 -16.88 24.74
CA ALA A 324 -2.66 -15.83 25.69
C ALA A 324 -1.91 -14.68 25.00
N GLY A 325 -1.04 -14.99 24.04
CA GLY A 325 -0.29 -13.98 23.31
C GLY A 325 -1.16 -13.19 22.34
N LEU A 326 -2.05 -13.86 21.60
CA LEU A 326 -2.99 -13.22 20.68
C LEU A 326 -3.99 -12.29 21.38
N ALA A 327 -4.27 -12.49 22.66
CA ALA A 327 -5.10 -11.61 23.48
C ALA A 327 -4.40 -10.28 23.86
N LYS A 328 -3.10 -10.15 23.61
CA LYS A 328 -2.36 -8.91 23.88
C LYS A 328 -2.61 -7.87 22.78
N PRO A 329 -2.52 -6.56 23.14
CA PRO A 329 -2.62 -5.51 22.13
C PRO A 329 -1.45 -5.58 21.14
N ARG A 330 -1.68 -5.14 19.92
CA ARG A 330 -0.63 -5.04 18.89
C ARG A 330 0.35 -3.91 19.21
N LEU A 331 1.62 -4.09 18.85
CA LEU A 331 2.68 -3.07 19.00
C LEU A 331 2.38 -1.77 18.25
N ASP A 332 1.74 -1.84 17.09
CA ASP A 332 1.37 -0.65 16.32
C ASP A 332 0.10 0.04 16.83
N GLY A 333 -0.68 -0.62 17.69
CA GLY A 333 -1.95 -0.13 18.21
C GLY A 333 -3.11 -0.14 17.22
N ALA A 334 -2.97 -0.78 16.05
CA ALA A 334 -4.07 -0.93 15.10
C ALA A 334 -5.21 -1.75 15.69
N GLY A 335 -6.46 -1.35 15.40
CA GLY A 335 -7.67 -1.96 15.95
C GLY A 335 -7.97 -1.61 17.42
N SER A 336 -7.14 -0.78 18.08
CA SER A 336 -7.40 -0.29 19.43
C SER A 336 -8.55 0.71 19.49
N ALA A 337 -8.98 1.09 20.70
CA ALA A 337 -10.00 2.11 20.90
C ALA A 337 -9.60 3.48 20.30
N ASP A 338 -8.31 3.80 20.28
CA ASP A 338 -7.80 5.04 19.69
C ASP A 338 -7.75 5.00 18.15
N PHE A 339 -7.63 3.80 17.58
CA PHE A 339 -7.52 3.57 16.14
C PHE A 339 -8.42 2.43 15.65
N PRO A 340 -9.75 2.54 15.87
CA PRO A 340 -10.69 1.43 15.65
C PRO A 340 -10.84 1.03 14.18
N PHE A 341 -10.48 1.90 13.25
CA PHE A 341 -10.56 1.65 11.82
C PHE A 341 -9.22 1.30 11.17
N ALA A 342 -8.11 1.43 11.89
CA ALA A 342 -6.81 1.15 11.33
C ALA A 342 -6.54 -0.36 11.33
N GLU A 343 -6.17 -0.91 10.18
CA GLU A 343 -5.68 -2.27 10.05
C GLU A 343 -4.17 -2.35 10.24
N GLN A 344 -3.45 -1.28 9.89
CA GLN A 344 -2.00 -1.15 9.99
C GLN A 344 -1.62 0.27 10.43
N LEU A 345 -0.68 0.37 11.38
CA LEU A 345 -0.11 1.64 11.82
C LEU A 345 1.43 1.55 11.84
N PHE A 346 2.00 1.11 10.72
CA PHE A 346 3.42 0.82 10.55
C PHE A 346 4.34 1.98 11.00
N ASN A 347 3.94 3.22 10.76
CA ASN A 347 4.67 4.42 11.16
C ASN A 347 4.76 4.62 12.69
N ARG A 348 3.94 3.94 13.49
CA ARG A 348 4.01 3.95 14.96
C ARG A 348 4.97 2.91 15.52
N VAL A 349 5.31 1.91 14.73
CA VAL A 349 6.15 0.77 15.15
C VAL A 349 7.50 1.23 15.73
N PRO A 350 8.28 2.13 15.10
CA PRO A 350 9.56 2.55 15.66
C PRO A 350 9.44 3.20 17.04
N GLY A 351 8.40 4.02 17.26
CA GLY A 351 8.12 4.64 18.55
C GLY A 351 7.77 3.61 19.63
N ALA A 352 6.90 2.67 19.30
CA ALA A 352 6.50 1.57 20.19
C ALA A 352 7.69 0.68 20.55
N LEU A 353 8.49 0.28 19.57
CA LEU A 353 9.71 -0.50 19.78
C LEU A 353 10.71 0.21 20.70
N LYS A 354 10.92 1.52 20.47
CA LYS A 354 11.83 2.33 21.29
C LYS A 354 11.32 2.50 22.73
N ALA A 355 10.02 2.68 22.90
CA ALA A 355 9.40 2.81 24.22
C ALA A 355 9.30 1.46 24.97
N GLY A 356 9.32 0.34 24.26
CA GLY A 356 9.02 -0.97 24.82
C GLY A 356 7.56 -1.12 25.24
N GLU A 357 6.67 -0.40 24.59
CA GLU A 357 5.23 -0.36 24.90
C GLU A 357 4.40 -0.91 23.72
N PRO A 358 3.35 -1.68 24.03
CA PRO A 358 2.82 -2.11 25.33
C PRO A 358 3.67 -3.19 26.01
N TYR A 359 4.68 -3.71 25.33
CA TYR A 359 5.69 -4.66 25.81
C TYR A 359 6.94 -4.57 24.90
N PRO A 360 8.14 -4.99 25.38
CA PRO A 360 9.34 -4.97 24.58
C PRO A 360 9.27 -6.02 23.45
N CYS A 361 9.80 -5.68 22.27
CA CYS A 361 9.99 -6.64 21.19
C CYS A 361 11.30 -7.43 21.40
N GLN A 362 11.21 -8.73 21.53
CA GLN A 362 12.38 -9.60 21.73
C GLN A 362 12.93 -10.16 20.41
N ALA A 363 12.07 -10.39 19.43
CA ALA A 363 12.52 -10.82 18.10
C ALA A 363 11.71 -10.16 16.99
N LEU A 364 12.39 -9.85 15.89
CA LEU A 364 11.80 -9.24 14.71
C LEU A 364 12.13 -10.06 13.46
N LEU A 365 11.10 -10.50 12.76
CA LEU A 365 11.18 -11.11 11.44
C LEU A 365 10.94 -10.03 10.39
N VAL A 366 11.81 -9.91 9.39
CA VAL A 366 11.68 -8.89 8.33
C VAL A 366 11.60 -9.59 6.98
N TYR A 367 10.44 -9.50 6.33
CA TYR A 367 10.20 -10.08 5.02
C TYR A 367 9.93 -8.98 3.99
N ASP A 368 10.76 -8.93 2.95
CA ASP A 368 10.59 -8.04 1.79
C ASP A 368 10.39 -6.56 2.17
N ALA A 369 10.95 -6.12 3.31
CA ALA A 369 10.79 -4.79 3.88
C ALA A 369 12.13 -4.15 4.25
N ASN A 370 12.25 -2.85 3.95
CA ASN A 370 13.42 -2.05 4.31
C ASN A 370 13.00 -0.77 5.06
N PRO A 371 12.53 -0.88 6.32
CA PRO A 371 12.07 0.26 7.10
C PRO A 371 13.13 1.33 7.33
N LEU A 372 14.41 0.99 7.40
CA LEU A 372 15.48 1.99 7.52
C LEU A 372 15.59 2.92 6.31
N TYR A 373 15.15 2.48 5.15
CA TYR A 373 15.11 3.30 3.94
C TYR A 373 13.74 3.96 3.74
N SER A 374 12.67 3.17 3.89
CA SER A 374 11.33 3.59 3.47
C SER A 374 10.56 4.41 4.51
N MET A 375 10.92 4.33 5.79
CA MET A 375 10.21 5.07 6.84
C MET A 375 10.82 6.44 7.08
N PRO A 376 9.99 7.47 7.32
CA PRO A 376 10.48 8.76 7.80
C PRO A 376 11.11 8.62 9.19
N GLY A 377 12.10 9.49 9.50
CA GLY A 377 12.77 9.46 10.81
C GLY A 377 13.70 8.24 10.96
N ASN A 378 14.53 7.95 9.95
CA ASN A 378 15.41 6.78 9.93
C ASN A 378 16.33 6.66 11.16
N GLY A 379 16.66 7.77 11.82
CA GLY A 379 17.39 7.75 13.10
C GLY A 379 16.61 7.02 14.19
N MET A 380 15.33 7.32 14.34
CA MET A 380 14.43 6.64 15.30
C MET A 380 14.26 5.16 14.94
N VAL A 381 14.09 4.85 13.65
CA VAL A 381 14.00 3.46 13.17
C VAL A 381 15.27 2.69 13.53
N ARG A 382 16.44 3.27 13.28
CA ARG A 382 17.74 2.67 13.62
C ARG A 382 17.87 2.42 15.13
N GLU A 383 17.55 3.41 15.96
CA GLU A 383 17.57 3.27 17.42
C GLU A 383 16.63 2.18 17.90
N ALA A 384 15.43 2.11 17.32
CA ALA A 384 14.45 1.06 17.63
C ALA A 384 14.98 -0.34 17.27
N LEU A 385 15.53 -0.52 16.08
CA LEU A 385 16.12 -1.79 15.66
C LEU A 385 17.34 -2.20 16.51
N GLN A 386 18.13 -1.24 16.99
CA GLN A 386 19.27 -1.53 17.87
C GLN A 386 18.84 -2.12 19.22
N GLN A 387 17.63 -1.83 19.70
CA GLN A 387 17.13 -2.31 20.98
C GLN A 387 16.54 -3.74 20.92
N ILE A 388 16.22 -4.23 19.72
CA ILE A 388 15.64 -5.57 19.56
C ILE A 388 16.74 -6.62 19.73
N PRO A 389 16.63 -7.57 20.67
CA PRO A 389 17.69 -8.56 20.92
C PRO A 389 18.03 -9.42 19.71
N PHE A 390 17.02 -9.81 18.90
CA PHE A 390 17.20 -10.73 17.80
C PHE A 390 16.42 -10.30 16.55
N ILE A 391 17.10 -10.11 15.42
CA ILE A 391 16.51 -9.73 14.13
C ILE A 391 16.87 -10.75 13.07
N VAL A 392 15.85 -11.27 12.39
CA VAL A 392 15.96 -12.19 11.26
C VAL A 392 15.48 -11.50 9.99
N SER A 393 16.30 -11.49 8.94
CA SER A 393 15.93 -10.94 7.64
C SER A 393 15.80 -12.04 6.59
N PHE A 394 14.71 -11.98 5.80
CA PHE A 394 14.47 -12.83 4.63
C PHE A 394 14.80 -12.09 3.32
N ALA A 395 15.71 -11.14 3.37
CA ALA A 395 16.05 -10.32 2.21
C ALA A 395 16.81 -11.14 1.14
N SER A 396 16.46 -10.93 -0.12
CA SER A 396 17.21 -11.45 -1.28
C SER A 396 18.46 -10.62 -1.60
N HIS A 397 18.47 -9.36 -1.13
CA HIS A 397 19.54 -8.38 -1.39
C HIS A 397 19.98 -7.72 -0.09
N MET A 398 21.27 -7.41 -0.01
CA MET A 398 21.80 -6.66 1.12
C MET A 398 21.34 -5.21 1.05
N ASP A 399 20.47 -4.82 1.98
CA ASP A 399 19.97 -3.48 2.17
C ASP A 399 20.26 -2.96 3.57
N GLU A 400 19.84 -1.73 3.87
CA GLU A 400 20.11 -1.05 5.15
C GLU A 400 19.52 -1.81 6.34
N THR A 401 18.34 -2.41 6.18
CA THR A 401 17.68 -3.18 7.24
C THR A 401 18.28 -4.57 7.38
N ALA A 402 18.59 -5.23 6.26
CA ALA A 402 19.29 -6.52 6.29
C ALA A 402 20.63 -6.42 7.01
N MET A 403 21.37 -5.29 6.84
CA MET A 403 22.62 -5.05 7.57
C MET A 403 22.44 -4.94 9.10
N MET A 404 21.23 -4.72 9.59
CA MET A 404 20.91 -4.69 11.02
C MET A 404 20.53 -6.07 11.58
N ALA A 405 20.34 -7.08 10.74
CA ALA A 405 19.92 -8.40 11.16
C ALA A 405 21.03 -9.14 11.93
N ASP A 406 20.64 -10.08 12.79
CA ASP A 406 21.52 -11.03 13.47
C ASP A 406 21.71 -12.29 12.62
N VAL A 407 20.64 -12.69 11.90
CA VAL A 407 20.65 -13.82 10.96
C VAL A 407 19.94 -13.39 9.68
N ILE A 408 20.51 -13.75 8.53
CA ILE A 408 19.87 -13.61 7.23
C ILE A 408 19.60 -15.00 6.66
N LEU A 409 18.34 -15.24 6.32
CA LEU A 409 17.82 -16.42 5.64
C LEU A 409 17.43 -16.00 4.23
N PRO A 410 18.33 -16.03 3.23
CA PRO A 410 18.15 -15.34 1.98
C PRO A 410 17.05 -15.97 1.12
N ASN A 411 16.08 -15.13 0.72
CA ASN A 411 15.01 -15.52 -0.17
C ASN A 411 15.48 -15.64 -1.61
N LEU A 412 14.78 -16.45 -2.41
CA LEU A 412 14.92 -16.51 -3.86
C LEU A 412 14.62 -15.15 -4.50
N ALA A 413 15.24 -14.84 -5.64
CA ALA A 413 14.85 -13.69 -6.45
C ALA A 413 13.52 -13.95 -7.18
N HIS A 414 12.89 -12.88 -7.64
CA HIS A 414 11.56 -12.94 -8.27
C HIS A 414 11.46 -13.84 -9.52
N LEU A 415 12.55 -14.10 -10.25
CA LEU A 415 12.58 -15.02 -11.40
C LEU A 415 12.97 -16.46 -11.03
N GLU A 416 13.27 -16.72 -9.78
CA GLU A 416 13.67 -18.03 -9.25
C GLU A 416 12.56 -18.72 -8.45
N ARG A 417 11.37 -18.07 -8.27
CA ARG A 417 10.36 -18.54 -7.32
C ARG A 417 8.94 -18.53 -7.87
N TRP A 418 8.13 -19.38 -7.30
CA TRP A 418 6.67 -19.31 -7.39
C TRP A 418 6.14 -18.19 -6.52
N GLU A 419 5.19 -17.41 -7.03
CA GLU A 419 4.52 -16.37 -6.26
C GLU A 419 3.18 -15.99 -6.90
N ASP A 420 2.14 -15.85 -6.10
CA ASP A 420 0.91 -15.26 -6.57
C ASP A 420 1.04 -13.75 -6.70
N VAL A 421 0.33 -13.20 -7.66
CA VAL A 421 0.16 -11.77 -7.86
C VAL A 421 -1.31 -11.46 -7.59
N PRO A 422 -1.63 -11.11 -6.34
CA PRO A 422 -3.00 -10.76 -6.02
C PRO A 422 -3.36 -9.46 -6.73
N VAL A 423 -4.61 -9.30 -6.98
CA VAL A 423 -5.30 -8.19 -7.64
C VAL A 423 -4.45 -6.98 -8.01
N THR A 424 -4.47 -6.62 -9.27
CA THR A 424 -3.86 -5.39 -9.78
C THR A 424 -4.60 -4.16 -9.24
N GLU A 425 -3.90 -3.33 -8.50
CA GLU A 425 -4.45 -2.08 -7.96
C GLU A 425 -5.04 -1.19 -9.06
N GLY A 426 -6.21 -0.63 -8.80
CA GLY A 426 -6.90 0.25 -9.73
C GLY A 426 -7.62 -0.45 -10.89
N PHE A 427 -7.55 -1.77 -10.99
CA PHE A 427 -8.27 -2.54 -12.01
C PHE A 427 -9.71 -2.83 -11.58
N HIS A 428 -10.62 -3.02 -12.53
CA HIS A 428 -12.05 -3.12 -12.26
C HIS A 428 -12.62 -4.55 -12.41
N ARG A 429 -11.78 -5.58 -12.50
CA ARG A 429 -12.22 -6.98 -12.58
C ARG A 429 -11.48 -7.85 -11.58
N PRO A 430 -12.13 -8.87 -11.00
CA PRO A 430 -11.44 -9.89 -10.22
C PRO A 430 -10.40 -10.59 -11.07
N MET A 431 -9.16 -10.62 -10.58
CA MET A 431 -8.03 -11.18 -11.30
C MET A 431 -6.98 -11.69 -10.32
N LEU A 432 -6.32 -12.78 -10.68
CA LEU A 432 -5.14 -13.32 -10.03
C LEU A 432 -4.05 -13.54 -11.07
N GLY A 433 -2.81 -13.28 -10.69
CA GLY A 433 -1.64 -13.65 -11.48
C GLY A 433 -0.82 -14.72 -10.77
N LEU A 434 -0.03 -15.45 -11.53
CA LEU A 434 0.94 -16.42 -11.04
C LEU A 434 2.29 -16.16 -11.70
N ALA A 435 3.30 -15.88 -10.88
CA ALA A 435 4.69 -15.87 -11.29
C ALA A 435 5.25 -17.28 -11.11
N GLN A 436 5.86 -17.80 -12.15
CA GLN A 436 6.55 -19.10 -12.15
C GLN A 436 8.07 -18.88 -12.20
N PRO A 437 8.89 -19.78 -11.63
CA PRO A 437 10.32 -19.71 -11.78
C PRO A 437 10.74 -19.83 -13.25
N VAL A 438 11.59 -18.92 -13.70
CA VAL A 438 12.11 -18.85 -15.08
C VAL A 438 13.52 -19.41 -15.16
N VAL A 439 14.23 -19.38 -14.05
CA VAL A 439 15.58 -19.91 -13.88
C VAL A 439 15.69 -20.64 -12.56
N ASP A 440 16.63 -21.59 -12.50
CA ASP A 440 17.02 -22.23 -11.24
C ASP A 440 17.67 -21.22 -10.28
N PRO A 441 17.62 -21.46 -8.97
CA PRO A 441 18.31 -20.62 -7.99
C PRO A 441 19.79 -20.45 -8.34
N GLN A 442 20.24 -19.20 -8.39
CA GLN A 442 21.62 -18.87 -8.75
C GLN A 442 22.60 -19.05 -7.58
N PHE A 443 22.06 -19.15 -6.37
CA PHE A 443 22.81 -19.20 -5.12
C PHE A 443 22.20 -20.23 -4.16
N ASP A 444 22.85 -20.44 -3.01
CA ASP A 444 22.37 -21.29 -1.92
C ASP A 444 21.26 -20.56 -1.13
N THR A 445 20.12 -20.37 -1.79
CA THR A 445 18.95 -19.62 -1.28
C THR A 445 17.70 -20.49 -1.33
N LEU A 446 16.74 -20.25 -0.41
CA LEU A 446 15.46 -20.95 -0.35
C LEU A 446 14.30 -19.95 -0.47
N HIS A 447 13.15 -20.42 -0.92
CA HIS A 447 11.93 -19.63 -0.83
C HIS A 447 11.61 -19.29 0.63
N ALA A 448 11.29 -18.02 0.91
CA ALA A 448 10.97 -17.61 2.29
C ALA A 448 9.82 -18.42 2.89
N GLY A 449 8.86 -18.86 2.07
CA GLY A 449 7.79 -19.76 2.50
C GLY A 449 8.30 -21.11 2.96
N ASP A 450 9.23 -21.72 2.22
CA ASP A 450 9.86 -22.98 2.64
C ASP A 450 10.64 -22.80 3.94
N THR A 451 11.31 -21.66 4.08
CA THR A 451 12.02 -21.30 5.31
C THR A 451 11.06 -21.20 6.51
N ILE A 452 9.90 -20.57 6.34
CA ILE A 452 8.87 -20.47 7.39
C ILE A 452 8.29 -21.85 7.74
N LEU A 453 8.05 -22.73 6.75
CA LEU A 453 7.60 -24.10 6.98
C LEU A 453 8.64 -24.91 7.76
N GLN A 454 9.92 -24.79 7.42
CA GLN A 454 11.01 -25.43 8.16
C GLN A 454 11.13 -24.90 9.60
N LEU A 455 10.99 -23.59 9.81
CA LEU A 455 10.96 -23.00 11.15
C LEU A 455 9.77 -23.52 11.97
N ALA A 456 8.59 -23.62 11.36
CA ALA A 456 7.40 -24.19 12.01
C ALA A 456 7.62 -25.66 12.39
N ALA A 457 8.20 -26.46 11.50
CA ALA A 457 8.53 -27.86 11.78
C ALA A 457 9.56 -27.99 12.91
N ALA A 458 10.58 -27.13 12.97
CA ALA A 458 11.59 -27.12 14.02
C ALA A 458 11.01 -26.68 15.39
N LEU A 459 10.04 -25.76 15.42
CA LEU A 459 9.31 -25.36 16.63
C LEU A 459 8.39 -26.48 17.15
N GLY A 460 7.87 -27.31 16.23
CA GLY A 460 7.02 -28.46 16.59
C GLY A 460 5.62 -28.08 17.12
N GLY A 461 4.95 -29.06 17.71
CA GLY A 461 3.67 -28.86 18.38
C GLY A 461 2.56 -28.29 17.48
N THR A 462 1.77 -27.38 18.03
CA THR A 462 0.65 -26.74 17.33
C THR A 462 1.11 -25.82 16.20
N VAL A 463 2.32 -25.25 16.29
CA VAL A 463 2.91 -24.41 15.23
C VAL A 463 3.14 -25.25 13.98
N ALA A 464 3.81 -26.40 14.12
CA ALA A 464 4.03 -27.33 13.00
C ALA A 464 2.71 -27.87 12.44
N ALA A 465 1.77 -28.26 13.31
CA ALA A 465 0.46 -28.75 12.90
C ALA A 465 -0.36 -27.71 12.12
N SER A 466 -0.13 -26.43 12.36
CA SER A 466 -0.80 -25.33 11.68
C SER A 466 -0.23 -25.02 10.30
N LEU A 467 0.97 -25.50 9.97
CA LEU A 467 1.64 -25.31 8.69
C LEU A 467 2.06 -26.67 8.08
N PRO A 468 1.09 -27.51 7.65
CA PRO A 468 1.33 -28.91 7.34
C PRO A 468 1.91 -29.18 5.93
N TRP A 469 2.19 -28.14 5.18
CA TRP A 469 2.66 -28.26 3.78
C TRP A 469 4.13 -28.68 3.70
N GLU A 470 4.46 -29.52 2.74
CA GLU A 470 5.83 -29.96 2.48
C GLU A 470 6.74 -28.82 1.99
N ASN A 471 6.17 -27.92 1.18
CA ASN A 471 6.86 -26.76 0.61
C ASN A 471 5.85 -25.65 0.27
N TYR A 472 6.38 -24.47 -0.05
CA TYR A 472 5.55 -23.31 -0.38
C TYR A 472 4.71 -23.51 -1.66
N GLU A 473 5.23 -24.24 -2.64
CA GLU A 473 4.48 -24.52 -3.87
C GLU A 473 3.20 -25.32 -3.57
N ALA A 474 3.28 -26.33 -2.70
CA ALA A 474 2.10 -27.09 -2.26
C ALA A 474 1.10 -26.19 -1.50
N CYS A 475 1.60 -25.33 -0.63
CA CYS A 475 0.81 -24.33 0.08
C CYS A 475 0.09 -23.36 -0.88
N LEU A 476 0.79 -22.88 -1.90
CA LEU A 476 0.27 -21.99 -2.94
C LEU A 476 -0.78 -22.67 -3.81
N LYS A 477 -0.52 -23.92 -4.21
CA LYS A 477 -1.47 -24.74 -4.99
C LYS A 477 -2.79 -24.96 -4.26
N GLU A 478 -2.72 -25.25 -2.97
CA GLU A 478 -3.92 -25.39 -2.13
C GLU A 478 -4.69 -24.07 -2.06
N ALA A 479 -3.98 -22.96 -1.74
CA ALA A 479 -4.60 -21.64 -1.64
C ALA A 479 -5.31 -21.19 -2.94
N LEU A 480 -4.75 -21.53 -4.09
CA LEU A 480 -5.23 -21.10 -5.41
C LEU A 480 -5.99 -22.20 -6.15
N SER A 481 -6.34 -23.32 -5.49
CA SER A 481 -6.92 -24.50 -6.12
C SER A 481 -8.15 -24.23 -6.99
N PRO A 482 -9.06 -23.29 -6.67
CA PRO A 482 -10.19 -22.99 -7.56
C PRO A 482 -9.76 -22.50 -8.95
N HIS A 483 -8.60 -21.85 -9.04
CA HIS A 483 -8.10 -21.23 -10.26
C HIS A 483 -6.77 -21.82 -10.77
N TRP A 484 -6.23 -22.83 -10.08
CA TRP A 484 -4.86 -23.31 -10.32
C TRP A 484 -4.60 -23.74 -11.76
N ALA A 485 -5.50 -24.51 -12.36
CA ALA A 485 -5.30 -25.03 -13.72
C ALA A 485 -5.14 -23.89 -14.75
N GLU A 486 -5.93 -22.82 -14.63
CA GLU A 486 -5.83 -21.66 -15.51
C GLU A 486 -4.59 -20.81 -15.20
N LEU A 487 -4.28 -20.64 -13.93
CA LEU A 487 -3.08 -19.93 -13.49
C LEU A 487 -1.78 -20.62 -13.97
N GLU A 488 -1.72 -21.95 -13.88
CA GLU A 488 -0.55 -22.72 -14.33
C GLU A 488 -0.38 -22.66 -15.85
N ASP A 489 -1.47 -22.73 -16.61
CA ASP A 489 -1.45 -22.67 -18.08
C ASP A 489 -1.21 -21.25 -18.61
N ARG A 490 -1.95 -20.28 -18.10
CA ARG A 490 -1.96 -18.90 -18.64
C ARG A 490 -1.13 -17.90 -17.82
N GLY A 491 -0.71 -18.26 -16.60
CA GLY A 491 -0.05 -17.33 -15.67
C GLY A 491 -0.99 -16.28 -15.07
N TYR A 492 -2.27 -16.33 -15.37
CA TYR A 492 -3.30 -15.48 -14.77
C TYR A 492 -4.69 -16.10 -14.89
N TRP A 493 -5.57 -15.75 -13.98
CA TRP A 493 -7.01 -15.94 -14.02
C TRP A 493 -7.69 -14.57 -13.96
N ILE A 494 -8.80 -14.41 -14.68
CA ILE A 494 -9.63 -13.22 -14.67
C ILE A 494 -11.09 -13.60 -14.89
N ASP A 495 -11.98 -13.01 -14.09
CA ASP A 495 -13.42 -13.09 -14.38
C ASP A 495 -13.78 -12.05 -15.47
N GLU A 496 -13.74 -12.51 -16.72
CA GLU A 496 -14.08 -11.67 -17.89
C GLU A 496 -15.55 -11.26 -17.91
N ASN A 497 -16.42 -12.04 -17.28
CA ASN A 497 -17.86 -11.84 -17.25
C ASN A 497 -18.33 -11.12 -15.97
N PHE A 498 -17.40 -10.74 -15.10
CA PHE A 498 -17.75 -10.06 -13.86
C PHE A 498 -18.62 -8.83 -14.13
N THR A 499 -19.75 -8.80 -13.47
CA THR A 499 -20.66 -7.67 -13.43
C THR A 499 -20.90 -7.34 -11.95
N PRO A 500 -20.63 -6.11 -11.51
CA PRO A 500 -20.89 -5.76 -10.12
C PRO A 500 -22.39 -5.83 -9.81
N ASP A 501 -22.70 -6.13 -8.57
CA ASP A 501 -24.09 -6.23 -8.11
C ASP A 501 -24.87 -4.92 -8.34
N ASP A 502 -26.15 -5.08 -8.69
CA ASP A 502 -27.08 -3.95 -8.70
C ASP A 502 -27.25 -3.39 -7.28
N TRP A 503 -27.57 -2.11 -7.17
CA TRP A 503 -27.67 -1.41 -5.89
C TRP A 503 -28.59 -2.06 -4.86
N SER A 504 -29.60 -2.83 -5.32
CA SER A 504 -30.49 -3.58 -4.43
C SER A 504 -29.82 -4.73 -3.68
N LEU A 505 -28.67 -5.20 -4.15
CA LEU A 505 -27.91 -6.33 -3.59
C LEU A 505 -26.47 -5.94 -3.17
N ALA A 506 -26.00 -4.78 -3.62
CA ALA A 506 -24.60 -4.38 -3.55
C ALA A 506 -24.08 -4.01 -2.14
N PHE A 507 -24.98 -3.83 -1.15
CA PHE A 507 -24.62 -3.22 0.12
C PHE A 507 -25.00 -4.10 1.33
N PRO A 508 -24.16 -5.08 1.73
CA PRO A 508 -24.40 -5.90 2.91
C PRO A 508 -24.08 -5.15 4.23
N THR A 509 -24.46 -3.88 4.32
CA THR A 509 -24.44 -3.10 5.56
C THR A 509 -25.60 -3.48 6.47
N ALA A 510 -25.60 -3.02 7.71
CA ALA A 510 -26.71 -3.26 8.63
C ALA A 510 -28.06 -2.70 8.14
N SER A 511 -28.05 -1.66 7.30
CA SER A 511 -29.24 -1.09 6.67
C SER A 511 -29.61 -1.74 5.32
N GLY A 512 -28.75 -2.59 4.76
CA GLY A 512 -28.87 -3.08 3.40
C GLY A 512 -28.64 -2.01 2.33
N LYS A 513 -27.99 -0.88 2.67
CA LYS A 513 -27.80 0.29 1.81
C LYS A 513 -26.39 0.84 1.94
N PHE A 514 -25.95 1.63 0.94
CA PHE A 514 -24.73 2.42 1.03
C PHE A 514 -24.76 3.37 2.23
N ASP A 515 -23.72 3.42 3.05
CA ASP A 515 -23.68 4.21 4.28
C ASP A 515 -22.84 5.48 4.13
N PHE A 516 -23.49 6.63 3.95
CA PHE A 516 -22.83 7.93 3.94
C PHE A 516 -22.31 8.38 5.32
N ALA A 517 -22.86 7.86 6.41
CA ALA A 517 -22.50 8.26 7.77
C ALA A 517 -21.27 7.50 8.29
N VAL A 518 -20.79 6.47 7.58
CA VAL A 518 -19.69 5.64 8.03
C VAL A 518 -19.94 5.16 9.46
N SER A 519 -20.94 4.30 9.64
CA SER A 519 -21.43 3.86 10.96
C SER A 519 -20.33 3.63 12.00
N GLY A 520 -20.46 4.31 13.13
CA GLY A 520 -19.48 4.30 14.22
C GLY A 520 -18.40 5.39 14.15
N ALA A 521 -18.41 6.27 13.13
CA ALA A 521 -17.52 7.43 13.02
C ALA A 521 -18.26 8.73 13.40
N ASP A 522 -17.57 9.65 14.07
CA ASP A 522 -17.98 11.05 14.11
C ASP A 522 -17.47 11.75 12.86
N LEU A 523 -18.38 12.09 11.94
CA LEU A 523 -18.03 12.72 10.66
C LEU A 523 -17.27 14.04 10.83
N LYS A 524 -17.50 14.78 11.89
CA LYS A 524 -16.78 16.01 12.16
C LYS A 524 -15.31 15.74 12.45
N THR A 525 -15.02 14.74 13.25
CA THR A 525 -13.67 14.30 13.55
C THR A 525 -13.03 13.63 12.34
N LEU A 526 -13.77 12.78 11.62
CA LEU A 526 -13.29 12.08 10.42
C LEU A 526 -12.82 13.06 9.33
N PHE A 527 -13.52 14.16 9.12
CA PHE A 527 -13.20 15.17 8.11
C PHE A 527 -12.31 16.31 8.64
N ALA A 528 -11.93 16.28 9.92
CA ALA A 528 -11.01 17.25 10.46
C ALA A 528 -9.61 17.06 9.84
N MET A 529 -9.00 18.17 9.38
CA MET A 529 -7.60 18.13 8.96
C MET A 529 -6.71 17.83 10.16
N THR A 530 -5.83 16.85 9.99
CA THR A 530 -4.72 16.65 10.91
C THR A 530 -3.64 17.69 10.58
N ALA A 531 -3.30 18.54 11.54
CA ALA A 531 -2.20 19.48 11.35
C ALA A 531 -0.89 18.71 11.09
N PRO A 532 -0.08 19.13 10.10
CA PRO A 532 1.25 18.56 9.91
C PRO A 532 2.10 18.69 11.18
N GLN A 533 2.96 17.72 11.45
CA GLN A 533 3.95 17.88 12.52
C GLN A 533 4.83 19.10 12.26
N GLY A 534 5.08 19.90 13.30
CA GLY A 534 5.83 21.15 13.19
C GLY A 534 5.03 22.37 12.72
N ASP A 535 3.69 22.30 12.67
CA ASP A 535 2.80 23.43 12.35
C ASP A 535 2.62 24.37 13.58
N ASP A 536 3.68 24.55 14.33
CA ASP A 536 3.82 25.46 15.48
C ASP A 536 4.53 26.78 15.12
N GLY A 537 4.76 27.01 13.82
CA GLY A 537 5.51 28.15 13.30
C GLY A 537 7.03 27.92 13.22
N SER A 538 7.54 26.76 13.66
CA SER A 538 8.97 26.43 13.56
C SER A 538 9.41 26.08 12.14
N TYR A 539 8.46 25.65 11.28
CA TYR A 539 8.70 25.26 9.89
C TYR A 539 7.79 26.03 8.96
N ASN A 540 8.39 26.83 8.07
CA ASN A 540 7.65 27.72 7.18
C ASN A 540 7.23 27.08 5.85
N LEU A 541 7.71 25.86 5.59
CA LEU A 541 7.45 25.14 4.33
C LEU A 541 6.78 23.82 4.60
N LYS A 542 5.93 23.38 3.68
CA LYS A 542 5.33 22.05 3.69
C LYS A 542 6.11 21.15 2.75
N LEU A 543 6.64 20.05 3.27
CA LEU A 543 7.28 19.01 2.47
C LEU A 543 6.22 18.18 1.76
N ILE A 544 6.34 18.06 0.45
CA ILE A 544 5.47 17.25 -0.40
C ILE A 544 6.33 16.14 -1.00
N PRO A 545 6.32 14.94 -0.43
CA PRO A 545 6.96 13.81 -1.06
C PRO A 545 6.20 13.41 -2.33
N TYR A 546 6.92 12.94 -3.33
CA TYR A 546 6.32 12.36 -4.52
C TYR A 546 7.13 11.16 -5.01
N ASP A 547 6.45 10.20 -5.62
CA ASP A 547 7.08 9.06 -6.24
C ASP A 547 7.55 9.36 -7.65
N SER A 548 8.68 8.76 -8.02
CA SER A 548 9.11 8.71 -9.39
C SER A 548 9.03 7.27 -9.89
N VAL A 549 8.25 7.04 -10.93
CA VAL A 549 8.17 5.75 -11.62
C VAL A 549 9.52 5.24 -12.14
N ARG A 550 10.53 6.12 -12.15
CA ARG A 550 11.89 5.82 -12.60
C ARG A 550 12.86 5.46 -11.49
N ILE A 551 12.44 5.54 -10.23
CA ILE A 551 13.27 5.19 -9.07
C ILE A 551 12.60 4.01 -8.36
N ALA A 552 13.36 2.95 -8.09
CA ALA A 552 12.89 1.84 -7.30
C ALA A 552 12.62 2.28 -5.85
N ASN A 553 11.57 1.75 -5.26
CA ASN A 553 11.29 1.93 -3.84
C ASN A 553 12.26 1.10 -2.95
N GLY A 554 12.12 1.21 -1.62
CA GLY A 554 13.03 0.55 -0.67
C GLY A 554 12.99 -0.98 -0.68
N ALA A 555 11.96 -1.60 -1.24
CA ALA A 555 11.86 -3.06 -1.34
C ALA A 555 12.59 -3.62 -2.58
N VAL A 556 12.89 -2.77 -3.55
CA VAL A 556 13.60 -3.14 -4.78
C VAL A 556 14.95 -2.46 -4.76
N GLY A 557 16.04 -3.20 -4.84
CA GLY A 557 17.39 -2.63 -4.93
C GLY A 557 17.50 -1.60 -6.08
N SER A 558 18.53 -0.80 -6.09
CA SER A 558 18.71 0.28 -7.07
C SER A 558 19.34 -0.23 -8.37
N PRO A 559 18.59 -0.80 -9.33
CA PRO A 559 19.14 -1.25 -10.60
C PRO A 559 19.83 -0.09 -11.33
N PRO A 560 21.04 -0.28 -11.84
CA PRO A 560 21.79 0.77 -12.55
C PRO A 560 21.04 1.39 -13.73
N PHE A 561 20.19 0.62 -14.41
CA PHE A 561 19.35 1.13 -15.49
C PHE A 561 18.37 2.19 -15.00
N LEU A 562 17.68 1.95 -13.88
CA LEU A 562 16.73 2.91 -13.32
C LEU A 562 17.43 4.22 -12.94
N ILE A 563 18.59 4.15 -12.30
CA ILE A 563 19.36 5.33 -11.88
C ILE A 563 19.76 6.17 -13.12
N LYS A 564 20.17 5.52 -14.20
CA LYS A 564 20.60 6.21 -15.43
C LYS A 564 19.48 6.92 -16.19
N ILE A 565 18.24 6.46 -16.05
CA ILE A 565 17.09 7.07 -16.73
C ILE A 565 16.37 8.13 -15.88
N VAL A 566 16.76 8.29 -14.61
CA VAL A 566 16.25 9.38 -13.77
C VAL A 566 16.75 10.72 -14.34
N SER A 567 15.84 11.67 -14.41
CA SER A 567 16.18 13.04 -14.82
C SER A 567 17.20 13.66 -13.87
N ASP A 568 18.17 14.38 -14.42
CA ASP A 568 19.12 15.19 -13.62
C ASP A 568 18.41 16.26 -12.76
N LYS A 569 17.12 16.54 -13.03
CA LYS A 569 16.26 17.40 -12.21
C LYS A 569 15.69 16.69 -10.96
N VAL A 570 15.88 15.41 -10.83
CA VAL A 570 15.42 14.60 -9.68
C VAL A 570 16.61 14.07 -8.91
N LEU A 571 17.59 13.52 -9.61
CA LEU A 571 18.80 12.93 -9.02
C LEU A 571 19.98 13.19 -9.96
N LYS A 572 21.01 13.89 -9.48
CA LYS A 572 22.26 14.08 -10.20
C LYS A 572 23.42 13.47 -9.42
N GLY A 573 23.93 12.36 -9.92
CA GLY A 573 24.94 11.58 -9.20
C GLY A 573 24.39 11.05 -7.88
N LYS A 574 24.87 11.60 -6.75
CA LYS A 574 24.40 11.27 -5.39
C LYS A 574 23.57 12.40 -4.76
N THR A 575 23.26 13.45 -5.50
CA THR A 575 22.55 14.63 -5.01
C THR A 575 21.08 14.51 -5.37
N VAL A 576 20.22 14.48 -4.35
CA VAL A 576 18.77 14.57 -4.52
C VAL A 576 18.40 16.05 -4.69
N LEU A 577 17.50 16.35 -5.61
CA LEU A 577 17.04 17.70 -5.87
C LEU A 577 15.69 17.94 -5.21
N VAL A 578 15.53 19.14 -4.67
CA VAL A 578 14.29 19.62 -4.05
C VAL A 578 13.72 20.71 -4.95
N GLU A 579 12.48 20.53 -5.39
CA GLU A 579 11.74 21.52 -6.15
C GLU A 579 11.12 22.55 -5.19
N VAL A 580 11.40 23.83 -5.39
CA VAL A 580 10.85 24.94 -4.58
C VAL A 580 10.23 25.97 -5.52
N ASN A 581 9.06 26.50 -5.15
CA ASN A 581 8.47 27.60 -5.90
C ASN A 581 9.46 28.77 -6.01
N PRO A 582 9.68 29.37 -7.19
CA PRO A 582 10.69 30.42 -7.40
C PRO A 582 10.52 31.65 -6.52
N GLU A 583 9.29 32.02 -6.16
CA GLU A 583 9.04 33.16 -5.27
C GLU A 583 9.37 32.82 -3.82
N THR A 584 9.00 31.60 -3.39
CA THR A 584 9.35 31.08 -2.07
C THR A 584 10.87 30.96 -1.93
N ALA A 585 11.56 30.42 -2.94
CA ALA A 585 13.02 30.32 -2.95
C ALA A 585 13.69 31.69 -2.82
N ARG A 586 13.23 32.67 -3.61
CA ARG A 586 13.75 34.07 -3.55
C ARG A 586 13.51 34.70 -2.17
N ALA A 587 12.32 34.52 -1.59
CA ALA A 587 12.00 35.05 -0.26
C ALA A 587 12.86 34.40 0.84
N ALA A 588 13.25 33.14 0.67
CA ALA A 588 14.15 32.42 1.58
C ALA A 588 15.64 32.59 1.26
N GLY A 589 15.99 33.36 0.21
CA GLY A 589 17.38 33.68 -0.17
C GLY A 589 18.09 32.54 -0.93
N PHE A 590 17.36 31.62 -1.56
CA PHE A 590 17.92 30.53 -2.36
C PHE A 590 17.82 30.83 -3.87
N GLY A 591 18.88 30.42 -4.61
CA GLY A 591 18.92 30.38 -6.06
C GLY A 591 18.87 28.96 -6.61
N GLU A 592 18.69 28.84 -7.91
CA GLU A 592 18.74 27.55 -8.61
C GLU A 592 20.14 26.92 -8.48
N GLY A 593 20.21 25.68 -8.03
CA GLY A 593 21.47 24.95 -7.85
C GLY A 593 22.17 25.16 -6.51
N ASP A 594 21.62 25.98 -5.63
CA ASP A 594 22.17 26.14 -4.28
C ASP A 594 22.05 24.84 -3.48
N GLN A 595 23.03 24.60 -2.62
CA GLN A 595 22.96 23.50 -1.66
C GLN A 595 22.07 23.90 -0.49
N ALA A 596 21.11 23.04 -0.16
CA ALA A 596 20.19 23.23 0.95
C ALA A 596 20.18 22.02 1.88
N VAL A 597 19.88 22.27 3.14
CA VAL A 597 19.62 21.23 4.14
C VAL A 597 18.13 21.22 4.42
N LEU A 598 17.49 20.09 4.15
CA LEU A 598 16.11 19.85 4.51
C LEU A 598 16.05 19.42 5.97
N ARG A 599 15.25 20.12 6.77
CA ARG A 599 15.00 19.78 8.18
C ARG A 599 13.51 19.59 8.39
N THR A 600 13.16 18.52 9.11
CA THR A 600 11.79 18.23 9.52
C THR A 600 11.74 17.96 11.03
N PRO A 601 10.55 17.92 11.68
CA PRO A 601 10.43 17.59 13.09
C PRO A 601 10.99 16.21 13.48
N VAL A 602 11.17 15.34 12.49
CA VAL A 602 11.67 13.95 12.70
C VAL A 602 13.06 13.69 12.11
N GLY A 603 13.75 14.72 11.64
CA GLY A 603 15.12 14.62 11.13
C GLY A 603 15.46 15.47 9.92
#